data_936b9e5265b32d7c3051239cc8e814d2
#
_entry.id   936b9e5265b32d7c3051239cc8e814d2
#
_cell.length_a   1.000
_cell.length_b   1.000
_cell.length_c   1.000
_cell.angle_alpha   90.00
_cell.angle_beta   90.00
_cell.angle_gamma   90.00
#
_symmetry.space_group_name_H-M   'P 1'
#
loop_
_entity.id
_entity.type
_entity.pdbx_description
1 polymer ?
#
loop_
_entity_poly.entity_id
_entity_poly.type
_entity_poly.pdbx_seq_one_letter_code
_entity_poly.pdbx_strand_id
1 'polypeptide(L)'
;ADLENTCLPPCHVSIQFYVTEKNNKKYLSGHMYQRSADWFLGEPFNILSYSILIYLIASITDMVPKDLIISTGDTHIYSNHTEQMKEQIIREPLALPKLWINPDVKNKNINEITIDDFDLIGYFSHPTIKGKMAV
;
A
#
# COMPACT_ATOMS: atom_id res chain seq x y z
N ALA A 1 8.85 -22.65 -2.41
CA ALA A 1 8.37 -21.40 -3.01
C ALA A 1 8.07 -21.67 -4.47
N ASP A 2 6.89 -21.28 -4.95
CA ASP A 2 6.34 -21.59 -6.26
C ASP A 2 6.96 -20.73 -7.39
N LEU A 3 8.30 -20.63 -7.45
CA LEU A 3 9.00 -19.87 -8.48
C LEU A 3 8.70 -20.37 -9.90
N GLU A 4 8.39 -21.65 -10.04
CA GLU A 4 8.03 -22.25 -11.32
C GLU A 4 6.64 -21.79 -11.84
N ASN A 5 5.79 -21.28 -10.94
CA ASN A 5 4.44 -20.81 -11.25
C ASN A 5 4.32 -19.27 -11.31
N THR A 6 5.42 -18.54 -11.16
CA THR A 6 5.45 -17.08 -11.17
C THR A 6 6.17 -16.55 -12.41
N CYS A 7 5.57 -15.60 -13.13
CA CYS A 7 6.20 -14.97 -14.29
C CYS A 7 7.40 -14.08 -13.91
N LEU A 8 7.37 -13.50 -12.71
CA LEU A 8 8.42 -12.60 -12.21
C LEU A 8 8.67 -12.84 -10.72
N PRO A 9 9.92 -12.70 -10.24
CA PRO A 9 10.19 -12.70 -8.81
C PRO A 9 9.49 -11.54 -8.11
N PRO A 10 9.09 -11.68 -6.83
CA PRO A 10 8.45 -10.61 -6.07
C PRO A 10 9.27 -9.31 -6.10
N CYS A 11 8.61 -8.17 -6.32
CA CYS A 11 9.24 -6.85 -6.27
C CYS A 11 9.43 -6.37 -4.83
N HIS A 12 8.55 -6.77 -3.93
CA HIS A 12 8.63 -6.47 -2.50
C HIS A 12 9.61 -7.43 -1.84
N VAL A 13 10.71 -6.91 -1.29
CA VAL A 13 11.80 -7.73 -0.74
C VAL A 13 11.63 -7.93 0.76
N SER A 14 11.36 -6.85 1.48
CA SER A 14 11.23 -6.88 2.94
C SER A 14 10.42 -5.69 3.45
N ILE A 15 9.78 -5.89 4.60
CA ILE A 15 9.23 -4.79 5.39
C ILE A 15 9.76 -4.91 6.81
N GLN A 16 10.20 -3.79 7.38
CA GLN A 16 10.61 -3.67 8.77
C GLN A 16 9.61 -2.76 9.50
N PHE A 17 9.11 -3.23 10.64
CA PHE A 17 8.27 -2.42 11.50
C PHE A 17 9.09 -1.77 12.61
N TYR A 18 8.69 -0.56 12.97
CA TYR A 18 9.32 0.19 14.04
C TYR A 18 8.26 0.87 14.92
N VAL A 19 8.43 0.72 16.25
CA VAL A 19 7.51 1.28 17.24
C VAL A 19 8.18 2.45 17.94
N THR A 20 7.48 3.60 17.97
CA THR A 20 7.86 4.76 18.82
C THR A 20 6.79 4.96 19.88
N GLU A 21 7.20 5.49 21.04
CA GLU A 21 6.28 5.84 22.12
C GLU A 21 6.33 7.34 22.39
N LYS A 22 5.14 7.96 22.50
CA LYS A 22 5.00 9.37 22.87
C LYS A 22 3.68 9.55 23.64
N ASN A 23 3.76 10.23 24.80
CA ASN A 23 2.58 10.49 25.65
C ASN A 23 1.77 9.22 25.98
N ASN A 24 2.46 8.16 26.35
CA ASN A 24 1.89 6.83 26.68
C ASN A 24 1.10 6.20 25.52
N LYS A 25 1.35 6.61 24.29
CA LYS A 25 0.79 5.98 23.08
C LYS A 25 1.90 5.41 22.23
N LYS A 26 1.69 4.19 21.75
CA LYS A 26 2.60 3.52 20.80
C LYS A 26 2.17 3.81 19.37
N TYR A 27 3.14 4.12 18.53
CA TYR A 27 2.96 4.44 17.11
C TYR A 27 3.75 3.44 16.26
N LEU A 28 3.08 2.86 15.26
CA LEU A 28 3.66 1.89 14.35
C LEU A 28 4.02 2.55 13.02
N SER A 29 5.28 2.43 12.63
CA SER A 29 5.76 2.78 11.29
C SER A 29 6.25 1.53 10.57
N GLY A 30 6.19 1.52 9.24
CA GLY A 30 6.74 0.46 8.39
C GLY A 30 7.71 1.02 7.37
N HIS A 31 8.82 0.33 7.15
CA HIS A 31 9.77 0.62 6.09
C HIS A 31 9.86 -0.58 5.15
N MET A 32 9.36 -0.43 3.93
CA MET A 32 9.37 -1.45 2.90
C MET A 32 10.48 -1.18 1.89
N TYR A 33 11.24 -2.22 1.55
CA TYR A 33 12.17 -2.18 0.43
C TYR A 33 11.59 -2.91 -0.77
N GLN A 34 11.53 -2.21 -1.91
CA GLN A 34 11.03 -2.70 -3.19
C GLN A 34 12.15 -2.63 -4.22
N ARG A 35 12.57 -3.79 -4.77
CA ARG A 35 13.67 -3.85 -5.72
C ARG A 35 13.36 -3.23 -7.09
N SER A 36 12.08 -3.19 -7.49
CA SER A 36 11.60 -2.69 -8.77
C SER A 36 10.24 -2.05 -8.60
N ALA A 37 10.05 -0.82 -9.06
CA ALA A 37 8.88 0.00 -8.86
C ALA A 37 8.38 0.61 -10.18
N ASP A 38 7.29 0.06 -10.72
CA ASP A 38 6.52 0.65 -11.82
C ASP A 38 5.59 1.72 -11.27
N TRP A 39 5.87 2.97 -11.55
CA TRP A 39 5.13 4.11 -11.01
C TRP A 39 3.73 4.32 -11.58
N PHE A 40 3.40 3.69 -12.70
CA PHE A 40 2.06 3.84 -13.26
C PHE A 40 1.11 2.72 -12.83
N LEU A 41 1.46 1.47 -13.05
CA LEU A 41 0.56 0.34 -12.74
C LEU A 41 0.82 -0.29 -11.36
N GLY A 42 2.04 -0.21 -10.84
CA GLY A 42 2.44 -0.91 -9.62
C GLY A 42 2.35 -0.06 -8.35
N GLU A 43 3.09 1.04 -8.30
CA GLU A 43 3.35 1.78 -7.06
C GLU A 43 2.10 2.32 -6.35
N PRO A 44 1.05 2.83 -7.04
CA PRO A 44 -0.17 3.26 -6.35
C PRO A 44 -0.84 2.14 -5.54
N PHE A 45 -0.87 0.91 -6.08
CA PHE A 45 -1.41 -0.25 -5.37
C PHE A 45 -0.48 -0.74 -4.26
N ASN A 46 0.84 -0.63 -4.46
CA ASN A 46 1.82 -1.00 -3.45
C ASN A 46 1.70 -0.09 -2.22
N ILE A 47 1.60 1.23 -2.43
CA ILE A 47 1.38 2.21 -1.36
C ILE A 47 0.08 1.90 -0.60
N LEU A 48 -1.02 1.64 -1.31
CA LEU A 48 -2.30 1.30 -0.70
C LEU A 48 -2.19 0.02 0.15
N SER A 49 -1.63 -1.05 -0.42
CA SER A 49 -1.53 -2.35 0.25
C SER A 49 -0.73 -2.29 1.54
N TYR A 50 0.44 -1.62 1.51
CA TYR A 50 1.29 -1.49 2.70
C TYR A 50 0.73 -0.49 3.71
N SER A 51 -0.01 0.52 3.26
CA SER A 51 -0.75 1.40 4.16
C SER A 51 -1.80 0.61 4.94
N ILE A 52 -2.62 -0.20 4.25
CA ILE A 52 -3.62 -1.06 4.89
C ILE A 52 -2.94 -2.05 5.86
N LEU A 53 -1.80 -2.62 5.49
CA LEU A 53 -1.05 -3.54 6.35
C LEU A 53 -0.60 -2.86 7.66
N ILE A 54 -0.08 -1.63 7.60
CA ILE A 54 0.31 -0.87 8.80
C ILE A 54 -0.92 -0.59 9.68
N TYR A 55 -2.03 -0.15 9.09
CA TYR A 55 -3.27 0.10 9.81
C TYR A 55 -3.80 -1.17 10.48
N LEU A 56 -3.78 -2.31 9.78
CA LEU A 56 -4.20 -3.59 10.30
C LEU A 56 -3.34 -4.04 11.49
N ILE A 57 -2.01 -4.05 11.32
CA ILE A 57 -1.10 -4.45 12.40
C ILE A 57 -1.24 -3.51 13.61
N ALA A 58 -1.37 -2.21 13.37
CA ALA A 58 -1.60 -1.24 14.43
C ALA A 58 -2.91 -1.53 15.20
N SER A 59 -3.98 -1.90 14.47
CA SER A 59 -5.28 -2.24 15.08
C SER A 59 -5.22 -3.50 15.94
N ILE A 60 -4.56 -4.57 15.47
CA ILE A 60 -4.46 -5.83 16.23
C ILE A 60 -3.46 -5.75 17.40
N THR A 61 -2.57 -4.76 17.39
CA THR A 61 -1.54 -4.58 18.45
C THR A 61 -1.79 -3.37 19.36
N ASP A 62 -2.96 -2.74 19.23
CA ASP A 62 -3.38 -1.55 20.00
C ASP A 62 -2.38 -0.39 19.87
N MET A 63 -1.96 -0.11 18.65
CA MET A 63 -1.04 0.98 18.30
C MET A 63 -1.73 1.99 17.38
N VAL A 64 -1.13 3.15 17.22
CA VAL A 64 -1.55 4.17 16.26
C VAL A 64 -0.72 4.02 14.98
N PRO A 65 -1.31 3.83 13.80
CA PRO A 65 -0.56 3.83 12.55
C PRO A 65 0.10 5.19 12.32
N LYS A 66 1.35 5.20 11.82
CA LYS A 66 2.11 6.44 11.68
C LYS A 66 2.68 6.61 10.28
N ASP A 67 3.84 6.06 9.99
CA ASP A 67 4.54 6.31 8.74
C ASP A 67 4.66 5.04 7.90
N LEU A 68 4.45 5.16 6.59
CA LEU A 68 4.92 4.21 5.59
C LEU A 68 6.09 4.84 4.84
N ILE A 69 7.25 4.21 4.92
CA ILE A 69 8.45 4.57 4.17
C ILE A 69 8.68 3.48 3.12
N ILE A 70 8.85 3.88 1.86
CA ILE A 70 9.17 2.96 0.78
C ILE A 70 10.50 3.36 0.18
N SER A 71 11.47 2.45 0.21
CA SER A 71 12.73 2.58 -0.52
C SER A 71 12.67 1.73 -1.77
N THR A 72 12.87 2.36 -2.91
CA THR A 72 12.82 1.68 -4.22
C THR A 72 14.22 1.53 -4.81
N GLY A 73 14.48 0.38 -5.44
CA GLY A 73 15.68 0.14 -6.23
C GLY A 73 15.54 0.69 -7.64
N ASP A 74 15.19 -0.17 -8.60
CA ASP A 74 14.89 0.24 -9.98
C ASP A 74 13.53 0.92 -10.05
N THR A 75 13.55 2.24 -10.11
CA THR A 75 12.36 3.11 -10.17
C THR A 75 12.13 3.56 -11.60
N HIS A 76 11.01 3.17 -12.20
CA HIS A 76 10.80 3.40 -13.64
C HIS A 76 9.35 3.73 -14.00
N ILE A 77 9.21 4.32 -15.19
CA ILE A 77 7.97 4.48 -15.93
C ILE A 77 8.22 3.83 -17.30
N TYR A 78 7.41 2.86 -17.68
CA TYR A 78 7.51 2.26 -19.01
C TYR A 78 7.22 3.29 -20.11
N SER A 79 7.93 3.20 -21.24
CA SER A 79 7.80 4.15 -22.35
C SER A 79 6.38 4.25 -22.91
N ASN A 80 5.62 3.15 -22.89
CA ASN A 80 4.22 3.11 -23.29
C ASN A 80 3.24 3.70 -22.25
N HIS A 81 3.72 4.16 -21.09
CA HIS A 81 2.92 4.79 -20.03
C HIS A 81 3.23 6.28 -19.85
N THR A 82 4.09 6.86 -20.67
CA THR A 82 4.53 8.26 -20.51
C THR A 82 3.36 9.25 -20.60
N GLU A 83 2.45 9.06 -21.55
CA GLU A 83 1.29 9.96 -21.71
C GLU A 83 0.28 9.79 -20.57
N GLN A 84 0.09 8.57 -20.10
CA GLN A 84 -0.76 8.28 -18.94
C GLN A 84 -0.23 8.94 -17.66
N MET A 85 1.09 8.89 -17.46
CA MET A 85 1.73 9.57 -16.32
C MET A 85 1.60 11.09 -16.42
N LYS A 86 1.76 11.67 -17.61
CA LYS A 86 1.52 13.11 -17.82
C LYS A 86 0.08 13.50 -17.45
N GLU A 87 -0.91 12.70 -17.85
CA GLU A 87 -2.29 12.89 -17.45
C GLU A 87 -2.47 12.76 -15.94
N GLN A 88 -1.86 11.75 -15.31
CA GLN A 88 -1.98 11.50 -13.87
C GLN A 88 -1.46 12.69 -13.04
N ILE A 89 -0.28 13.22 -13.36
CA ILE A 89 0.38 14.24 -12.54
C ILE A 89 -0.27 15.62 -12.62
N ILE A 90 -1.08 15.89 -13.64
CA ILE A 90 -1.81 17.17 -13.76
C ILE A 90 -3.19 17.15 -13.11
N ARG A 91 -3.66 15.99 -12.64
CA ARG A 91 -4.95 15.88 -11.96
C ARG A 91 -4.88 16.49 -10.56
N GLU A 92 -5.86 17.29 -10.22
CA GLU A 92 -5.97 17.84 -8.87
C GLU A 92 -6.25 16.73 -7.87
N PRO A 93 -5.50 16.68 -6.74
CA PRO A 93 -5.76 15.71 -5.69
C PRO A 93 -7.16 15.87 -5.11
N LEU A 94 -7.85 14.75 -4.92
CA LEU A 94 -9.15 14.71 -4.24
C LEU A 94 -8.97 14.54 -2.72
N ALA A 95 -10.05 14.73 -1.97
CA ALA A 95 -10.05 14.50 -0.54
C ALA A 95 -9.65 13.05 -0.22
N LEU A 96 -8.78 12.88 0.77
CA LEU A 96 -8.33 11.55 1.19
C LEU A 96 -9.48 10.78 1.84
N PRO A 97 -9.67 9.49 1.49
CA PRO A 97 -10.63 8.63 2.17
C PRO A 97 -10.17 8.31 3.59
N LYS A 98 -11.09 7.81 4.40
CA LYS A 98 -10.78 7.21 5.70
C LYS A 98 -10.89 5.70 5.60
N LEU A 99 -9.84 5.00 6.01
CA LEU A 99 -9.92 3.55 6.18
C LEU A 99 -10.68 3.25 7.46
N TRP A 100 -11.78 2.54 7.34
CA TRP A 100 -12.46 1.91 8.46
C TRP A 100 -11.99 0.46 8.57
N ILE A 101 -11.71 0.02 9.78
CA ILE A 101 -11.38 -1.38 10.08
C ILE A 101 -12.35 -1.84 11.14
N ASN A 102 -12.92 -3.02 10.95
CA ASN A 102 -13.79 -3.66 11.92
C ASN A 102 -13.08 -3.75 13.28
N PRO A 103 -13.62 -3.17 14.36
CA PRO A 103 -12.99 -3.21 15.69
C PRO A 103 -12.70 -4.63 16.21
N ASP A 104 -13.43 -5.63 15.71
CA ASP A 104 -13.26 -7.02 16.13
C ASP A 104 -12.02 -7.71 15.56
N VAL A 105 -11.30 -7.08 14.61
CA VAL A 105 -10.05 -7.65 14.04
C VAL A 105 -8.99 -7.93 15.12
N LYS A 106 -8.98 -7.16 16.20
CA LYS A 106 -8.08 -7.38 17.34
C LYS A 106 -8.29 -8.71 18.06
N ASN A 107 -9.47 -9.32 17.90
CA ASN A 107 -9.85 -10.59 18.48
C ASN A 107 -9.74 -11.76 17.50
N LYS A 108 -9.45 -11.46 16.20
CA LYS A 108 -9.32 -12.46 15.13
C LYS A 108 -7.88 -12.92 14.98
N ASN A 109 -7.70 -14.17 14.53
CA ASN A 109 -6.43 -14.57 13.95
C ASN A 109 -6.25 -13.81 12.63
N ILE A 110 -5.01 -13.44 12.27
CA ILE A 110 -4.73 -12.68 11.04
C ILE A 110 -5.23 -13.41 9.78
N ASN A 111 -5.26 -14.74 9.79
CA ASN A 111 -5.78 -15.56 8.68
C ASN A 111 -7.31 -15.59 8.58
N GLU A 112 -8.02 -15.06 9.58
CA GLU A 112 -9.49 -14.98 9.60
C GLU A 112 -10.00 -13.60 9.18
N ILE A 113 -9.08 -12.66 8.95
CA ILE A 113 -9.41 -11.31 8.50
C ILE A 113 -9.66 -11.35 7.00
N THR A 114 -10.78 -10.79 6.59
CA THR A 114 -11.23 -10.77 5.20
C THR A 114 -11.44 -9.36 4.68
N ILE A 115 -11.74 -9.22 3.41
CA ILE A 115 -12.02 -7.91 2.82
C ILE A 115 -13.23 -7.20 3.47
N ASP A 116 -14.16 -7.96 4.02
CA ASP A 116 -15.35 -7.43 4.70
C ASP A 116 -15.01 -6.74 6.04
N ASP A 117 -13.80 -6.93 6.54
CA ASP A 117 -13.29 -6.23 7.72
C ASP A 117 -12.76 -4.82 7.43
N PHE A 118 -12.80 -4.37 6.16
CA PHE A 118 -12.30 -3.07 5.72
C PHE A 118 -13.34 -2.31 4.91
N ASP A 119 -13.34 -0.98 5.04
CA ASP A 119 -14.10 -0.09 4.17
C ASP A 119 -13.35 1.23 3.95
N LEU A 120 -13.47 1.81 2.74
CA LEU A 120 -12.93 3.11 2.38
C LEU A 120 -14.05 4.15 2.36
N ILE A 121 -14.19 4.85 3.47
CA ILE A 121 -15.23 5.86 3.64
C ILE A 121 -14.84 7.15 2.92
N GLY A 122 -15.72 7.62 2.03
CA GLY A 122 -15.53 8.87 1.30
C GLY A 122 -14.46 8.78 0.20
N TYR A 123 -14.26 7.60 -0.37
CA TYR A 123 -13.37 7.42 -1.50
C TYR A 123 -14.02 7.94 -2.80
N PHE A 124 -13.35 8.88 -3.43
CA PHE A 124 -13.68 9.40 -4.76
C PHE A 124 -12.45 9.31 -5.65
N SER A 125 -12.65 9.07 -6.92
CA SER A 125 -11.56 9.00 -7.90
C SER A 125 -11.89 9.73 -9.18
N HIS A 126 -10.88 10.23 -9.87
CA HIS A 126 -11.00 10.63 -11.27
C HIS A 126 -11.29 9.41 -12.17
N PRO A 127 -11.74 9.63 -13.42
CA PRO A 127 -11.90 8.55 -14.38
C PRO A 127 -10.63 7.73 -14.56
N THR A 128 -10.80 6.44 -14.81
CA THR A 128 -9.68 5.49 -14.99
C THR A 128 -8.79 5.91 -16.15
N ILE A 129 -7.48 5.90 -15.94
CA ILE A 129 -6.46 5.97 -16.99
C ILE A 129 -6.04 4.55 -17.34
N LYS A 130 -6.32 4.12 -18.58
CA LYS A 130 -5.99 2.77 -19.02
C LYS A 130 -4.55 2.69 -19.50
N GLY A 131 -3.81 1.66 -19.07
CA GLY A 131 -2.48 1.30 -19.56
C GLY A 131 -2.40 -0.18 -19.91
N LYS A 132 -1.69 -0.51 -20.98
CA LYS A 132 -1.38 -1.90 -21.30
C LYS A 132 -0.16 -2.31 -20.51
N MET A 133 -0.21 -3.50 -19.88
CA MET A 133 0.97 -4.06 -19.22
C MET A 133 2.12 -4.14 -20.23
N ALA A 134 3.30 -3.66 -19.84
CA ALA A 134 4.52 -3.86 -20.60
C ALA A 134 4.96 -5.32 -20.41
N VAL A 135 5.26 -6.00 -21.52
CA VAL A 135 5.67 -7.42 -21.56
C VAL A 135 7.08 -7.48 -22.09
#